data_8bf67de16c38c2932d8be575df352ad4
#
_entry.id   8bf67de16c38c2932d8be575df352ad4
#
_cell.length_a   1.000
_cell.length_b   1.000
_cell.length_c   1.000
_cell.angle_alpha   90.00
_cell.angle_beta   90.00
_cell.angle_gamma   90.00
#
_symmetry.space_group_name_H-M   'P 1'
#
loop_
_entity.id
_entity.type
_entity.pdbx_description
1 polymer ?
#
loop_
_entity_poly.entity_id
_entity_poly.type
_entity_poly.pdbx_seq_one_letter_code
_entity_poly.pdbx_strand_id
1 'polypeptide(L)'
;PTLGEVMYGDVKINHLGISDMAVFRRKNCGFVFQQIHLLDNMSVLDNVLACGLLVSRDKKAVAARAKELLGEVGIMKEDWGKFPSQLSGGEAQRVGIVRALINEPAVIFADEPTGALNSAFGEQVLNTLSEVNKKGQSIVVVTHDVKTARRADRVVYLKDGMICGECRLGTYTSNDMARHEKLNAFLTEMGW
;
A
#
# COMPACT_ATOMS: atom_id res chain seq x y z
N PRO A 1 -18.37 9.72 -7.95
CA PRO A 1 -19.44 8.82 -8.40
C PRO A 1 -20.53 9.63 -9.14
N THR A 2 -21.27 8.98 -10.02
CA THR A 2 -22.38 9.61 -10.75
C THR A 2 -23.56 9.85 -9.81
N LEU A 3 -23.77 8.96 -8.87
CA LEU A 3 -24.76 9.03 -7.79
C LEU A 3 -24.14 8.54 -6.48
N GLY A 4 -24.74 8.93 -5.35
CA GLY A 4 -24.30 8.56 -4.02
C GLY A 4 -23.21 9.48 -3.45
N GLU A 5 -22.75 9.15 -2.25
CA GLU A 5 -21.78 9.92 -1.50
C GLU A 5 -20.57 9.04 -1.14
N VAL A 6 -19.38 9.66 -1.15
CA VAL A 6 -18.16 9.03 -0.63
C VAL A 6 -17.69 9.83 0.57
N MET A 7 -17.64 9.15 1.72
CA MET A 7 -17.21 9.73 2.99
C MET A 7 -15.82 9.20 3.36
N TYR A 8 -15.00 10.10 3.85
CA TYR A 8 -13.71 9.77 4.46
C TYR A 8 -13.67 10.40 5.86
N GLY A 9 -13.92 9.59 6.88
CA GLY A 9 -14.30 10.12 8.18
C GLY A 9 -15.56 10.99 8.04
N ASP A 10 -15.50 12.23 8.51
CA ASP A 10 -16.60 13.19 8.42
C ASP A 10 -16.56 14.07 7.16
N VAL A 11 -15.61 13.81 6.26
CA VAL A 11 -15.41 14.62 5.04
C VAL A 11 -16.09 13.96 3.84
N LYS A 12 -17.02 14.68 3.20
CA LYS A 12 -17.60 14.29 1.90
C LYS A 12 -16.61 14.64 0.78
N ILE A 13 -15.98 13.63 0.18
CA ILE A 13 -14.90 13.83 -0.80
C ILE A 13 -15.39 13.97 -2.24
N ASN A 14 -16.59 13.51 -2.56
CA ASN A 14 -17.14 13.57 -3.94
C ASN A 14 -17.52 14.99 -4.40
N HIS A 15 -17.54 15.97 -3.49
CA HIS A 15 -17.79 17.38 -3.82
C HIS A 15 -16.49 18.22 -3.91
N LEU A 16 -15.34 17.63 -3.63
CA LEU A 16 -14.07 18.33 -3.74
C LEU A 16 -13.71 18.61 -5.20
N GLY A 17 -13.29 19.85 -5.48
CA GLY A 17 -12.71 20.22 -6.76
C GLY A 17 -11.38 19.50 -7.00
N ILE A 18 -10.86 19.53 -8.23
CA ILE A 18 -9.62 18.82 -8.63
C ILE A 18 -8.46 19.20 -7.71
N SER A 19 -8.27 20.49 -7.45
CA SER A 19 -7.17 21.00 -6.61
C SER A 19 -7.33 20.57 -5.15
N ASP A 20 -8.54 20.64 -4.60
CA ASP A 20 -8.83 20.23 -3.23
C ASP A 20 -8.68 18.72 -3.04
N MET A 21 -9.10 17.95 -4.04
CA MET A 21 -8.90 16.51 -4.07
C MET A 21 -7.40 16.14 -4.10
N ALA A 22 -6.58 16.86 -4.84
CA ALA A 22 -5.13 16.63 -4.86
C ALA A 22 -4.50 16.94 -3.48
N VAL A 23 -4.93 18.05 -2.84
CA VAL A 23 -4.50 18.40 -1.48
C VAL A 23 -4.97 17.34 -0.47
N PHE A 24 -6.22 16.89 -0.58
CA PHE A 24 -6.78 15.85 0.28
C PHE A 24 -5.97 14.55 0.16
N ARG A 25 -5.74 14.05 -1.07
CA ARG A 25 -5.02 12.78 -1.32
C ARG A 25 -3.61 12.80 -0.74
N ARG A 26 -2.83 13.86 -1.00
CA ARG A 26 -1.44 13.93 -0.52
C ARG A 26 -1.29 13.92 1.00
N LYS A 27 -2.35 14.34 1.73
CA LYS A 27 -2.35 14.40 3.20
C LYS A 27 -2.93 13.14 3.85
N ASN A 28 -3.91 12.51 3.20
CA ASN A 28 -4.74 11.49 3.84
C ASN A 28 -4.58 10.09 3.22
N CYS A 29 -4.05 9.98 2.00
CA CYS A 29 -3.98 8.71 1.28
C CYS A 29 -2.55 8.38 0.88
N GLY A 30 -2.10 7.15 1.17
CA GLY A 30 -0.92 6.56 0.57
C GLY A 30 -1.32 5.68 -0.62
N PHE A 31 -0.46 5.60 -1.64
CA PHE A 31 -0.72 4.75 -2.81
C PHE A 31 0.48 3.87 -3.10
N VAL A 32 0.22 2.58 -3.28
CA VAL A 32 1.17 1.56 -3.74
C VAL A 32 0.59 0.94 -5.00
N PHE A 33 1.31 1.00 -6.11
CA PHE A 33 0.85 0.53 -7.41
C PHE A 33 1.64 -0.70 -7.85
N GLN A 34 1.06 -1.50 -8.72
CA GLN A 34 1.73 -2.61 -9.40
C GLN A 34 2.94 -2.10 -10.21
N GLN A 35 2.76 -1.03 -10.99
CA GLN A 35 3.86 -0.27 -11.57
C GLN A 35 4.28 0.79 -10.55
N ILE A 36 5.49 0.69 -10.05
CA ILE A 36 5.92 1.41 -8.84
C ILE A 36 5.97 2.92 -9.02
N HIS A 37 6.18 3.39 -10.25
CA HIS A 37 6.26 4.81 -10.62
C HIS A 37 7.26 5.63 -9.77
N LEU A 38 8.44 5.05 -9.50
CA LEU A 38 9.57 5.84 -9.01
C LEU A 38 10.08 6.74 -10.15
N LEU A 39 10.55 7.92 -9.78
CA LEU A 39 11.16 8.84 -10.74
C LEU A 39 12.59 8.38 -11.02
N ASP A 40 12.86 7.96 -12.25
CA ASP A 40 14.13 7.35 -12.67
C ASP A 40 15.36 8.26 -12.52
N ASN A 41 15.14 9.58 -12.59
CA ASN A 41 16.17 10.61 -12.45
C ASN A 41 16.38 11.09 -11.01
N MET A 42 15.74 10.45 -10.04
CA MET A 42 15.87 10.73 -8.61
C MET A 42 16.41 9.51 -7.87
N SER A 43 17.21 9.75 -6.83
CA SER A 43 17.66 8.67 -5.96
C SER A 43 16.50 8.05 -5.17
N VAL A 44 16.73 6.89 -4.54
CA VAL A 44 15.81 6.24 -3.60
C VAL A 44 15.31 7.24 -2.55
N LEU A 45 16.25 7.93 -1.89
CA LEU A 45 15.92 8.90 -0.86
C LEU A 45 15.13 10.07 -1.43
N ASP A 46 15.54 10.62 -2.58
CA ASP A 46 14.86 11.77 -3.19
C ASP A 46 13.42 11.44 -3.62
N ASN A 47 13.18 10.21 -4.11
CA ASN A 47 11.83 9.74 -4.42
C ASN A 47 10.89 9.79 -3.21
N VAL A 48 11.40 9.48 -2.02
CA VAL A 48 10.62 9.55 -0.77
C VAL A 48 10.48 11.01 -0.31
N LEU A 49 11.59 11.76 -0.31
CA LEU A 49 11.62 13.17 0.11
C LEU A 49 10.67 14.03 -0.74
N ALA A 50 10.61 13.80 -2.05
CA ALA A 50 9.71 14.53 -2.95
C ALA A 50 8.25 14.48 -2.47
N CYS A 51 7.77 13.33 -2.01
CA CYS A 51 6.42 13.19 -1.48
C CYS A 51 6.24 13.83 -0.10
N GLY A 52 7.22 13.66 0.80
CA GLY A 52 7.16 14.23 2.15
C GLY A 52 7.15 15.76 2.14
N LEU A 53 7.95 16.37 1.28
CA LEU A 53 8.06 17.81 1.15
C LEU A 53 6.83 18.48 0.49
N LEU A 54 5.92 17.72 -0.11
CA LEU A 54 4.62 18.23 -0.56
C LEU A 54 3.69 18.58 0.61
N VAL A 55 3.91 18.00 1.79
CA VAL A 55 3.06 18.18 2.96
C VAL A 55 3.76 18.98 4.05
N SER A 56 5.03 18.70 4.32
CA SER A 56 5.80 19.36 5.37
C SER A 56 6.91 20.25 4.78
N ARG A 57 7.11 21.45 5.38
CA ARG A 57 8.23 22.33 5.04
C ARG A 57 9.50 22.05 5.86
N ASP A 58 9.39 21.22 6.91
CA ASP A 58 10.54 20.83 7.72
C ASP A 58 11.35 19.73 7.01
N LYS A 59 12.33 20.16 6.22
CA LYS A 59 13.22 19.28 5.47
C LYS A 59 13.98 18.31 6.36
N LYS A 60 14.36 18.73 7.60
CA LYS A 60 15.13 17.88 8.51
C LYS A 60 14.26 16.78 9.08
N ALA A 61 13.05 17.09 9.51
CA ALA A 61 12.10 16.10 10.02
C ALA A 61 11.69 15.10 8.92
N VAL A 62 11.38 15.58 7.70
CA VAL A 62 11.06 14.71 6.56
C VAL A 62 12.23 13.79 6.21
N ALA A 63 13.47 14.30 6.20
CA ALA A 63 14.64 13.48 5.89
C ALA A 63 14.93 12.43 6.99
N ALA A 64 14.76 12.78 8.27
CA ALA A 64 14.90 11.83 9.37
C ALA A 64 13.89 10.69 9.24
N ARG A 65 12.60 11.02 9.06
CA ARG A 65 11.53 10.04 8.89
C ARG A 65 11.72 9.17 7.63
N ALA A 66 12.12 9.76 6.51
CA ALA A 66 12.39 8.98 5.29
C ALA A 66 13.46 7.92 5.51
N LYS A 67 14.55 8.27 6.19
CA LYS A 67 15.65 7.35 6.52
C LYS A 67 15.23 6.25 7.50
N GLU A 68 14.44 6.58 8.50
CA GLU A 68 13.85 5.63 9.44
C GLU A 68 12.97 4.60 8.72
N LEU A 69 12.00 5.06 7.93
CA LEU A 69 11.09 4.20 7.17
C LEU A 69 11.83 3.33 6.14
N LEU A 70 12.83 3.87 5.44
CA LEU A 70 13.68 3.07 4.52
C LEU A 70 14.40 1.95 5.27
N GLY A 71 14.96 2.24 6.45
CA GLY A 71 15.59 1.23 7.30
C GLY A 71 14.60 0.15 7.76
N GLU A 72 13.38 0.52 8.16
CA GLU A 72 12.34 -0.41 8.59
C GLU A 72 11.93 -1.41 7.50
N VAL A 73 11.96 -0.99 6.23
CA VAL A 73 11.66 -1.89 5.09
C VAL A 73 12.89 -2.58 4.51
N GLY A 74 14.04 -2.49 5.19
CA GLY A 74 15.29 -3.15 4.78
C GLY A 74 16.00 -2.51 3.59
N ILE A 75 15.81 -1.21 3.36
CA ILE A 75 16.58 -0.41 2.41
C ILE A 75 17.69 0.29 3.20
N MET A 76 18.91 -0.21 3.07
CA MET A 76 20.04 0.21 3.88
C MET A 76 20.61 1.55 3.41
N LYS A 77 21.41 2.18 4.27
CA LYS A 77 21.98 3.52 4.00
C LYS A 77 22.78 3.59 2.70
N GLU A 78 23.47 2.52 2.35
CA GLU A 78 24.25 2.36 1.12
C GLU A 78 23.39 2.44 -0.14
N ASP A 79 22.10 2.12 -0.02
CA ASP A 79 21.15 2.09 -1.13
C ASP A 79 20.42 3.41 -1.35
N TRP A 80 20.47 4.34 -0.38
CA TRP A 80 19.69 5.58 -0.45
C TRP A 80 20.06 6.48 -1.63
N GLY A 81 21.31 6.42 -2.07
CA GLY A 81 21.81 7.16 -3.24
C GLY A 81 21.61 6.44 -4.57
N LYS A 82 21.16 5.19 -4.56
CA LYS A 82 20.87 4.43 -5.79
C LYS A 82 19.68 5.00 -6.54
N PHE A 83 19.69 4.80 -7.86
CA PHE A 83 18.56 5.12 -8.73
C PHE A 83 17.64 3.90 -8.88
N PRO A 84 16.36 4.06 -9.27
CA PRO A 84 15.43 2.95 -9.44
C PRO A 84 15.94 1.81 -10.32
N SER A 85 16.68 2.11 -11.38
CA SER A 85 17.29 1.10 -12.28
C SER A 85 18.36 0.20 -11.62
N GLN A 86 18.85 0.57 -10.45
CA GLN A 86 19.84 -0.18 -9.68
C GLN A 86 19.23 -1.06 -8.57
N LEU A 87 17.90 -1.03 -8.46
CA LEU A 87 17.14 -1.80 -7.47
C LEU A 87 16.54 -3.06 -8.09
N SER A 88 16.42 -4.11 -7.29
CA SER A 88 15.51 -5.21 -7.61
C SER A 88 14.05 -4.73 -7.56
N GLY A 89 13.15 -5.43 -8.24
CA GLY A 89 11.72 -5.08 -8.22
C GLY A 89 11.14 -5.05 -6.80
N GLY A 90 11.57 -5.98 -5.93
CA GLY A 90 11.13 -6.01 -4.54
C GLY A 90 11.65 -4.82 -3.71
N GLU A 91 12.88 -4.40 -3.93
CA GLU A 91 13.44 -3.20 -3.28
C GLU A 91 12.71 -1.95 -3.75
N ALA A 92 12.52 -1.79 -5.05
CA ALA A 92 11.78 -0.67 -5.61
C ALA A 92 10.34 -0.62 -5.07
N GLN A 93 9.67 -1.75 -4.93
CA GLN A 93 8.32 -1.81 -4.35
C GLN A 93 8.32 -1.41 -2.87
N ARG A 94 9.31 -1.84 -2.07
CA ARG A 94 9.43 -1.40 -0.68
C ARG A 94 9.70 0.10 -0.56
N VAL A 95 10.49 0.68 -1.47
CA VAL A 95 10.61 2.16 -1.58
C VAL A 95 9.26 2.81 -1.90
N GLY A 96 8.47 2.20 -2.78
CA GLY A 96 7.09 2.62 -3.07
C GLY A 96 6.19 2.62 -1.84
N ILE A 97 6.30 1.63 -0.97
CA ILE A 97 5.58 1.56 0.31
C ILE A 97 6.03 2.70 1.24
N VAL A 98 7.33 2.96 1.36
CA VAL A 98 7.86 4.08 2.17
C VAL A 98 7.35 5.42 1.64
N ARG A 99 7.31 5.60 0.32
CA ARG A 99 6.73 6.78 -0.31
C ARG A 99 5.25 6.96 0.04
N ALA A 100 4.49 5.87 0.16
CA ALA A 100 3.10 5.92 0.58
C ALA A 100 2.96 6.29 2.07
N LEU A 101 3.91 5.90 2.93
CA LEU A 101 3.88 6.10 4.37
C LEU A 101 4.41 7.45 4.85
N ILE A 102 5.23 8.16 4.06
CA ILE A 102 6.01 9.32 4.50
C ILE A 102 5.16 10.44 5.13
N ASN A 103 3.93 10.61 4.63
CA ASN A 103 2.99 11.64 5.07
C ASN A 103 1.99 11.16 6.13
N GLU A 104 2.21 10.00 6.75
CA GLU A 104 1.32 9.43 7.79
C GLU A 104 -0.15 9.36 7.35
N PRO A 105 -0.45 8.74 6.19
CA PRO A 105 -1.81 8.70 5.70
C PRO A 105 -2.69 7.86 6.62
N ALA A 106 -3.98 8.21 6.74
CA ALA A 106 -4.91 7.39 7.50
C ALA A 106 -5.19 6.04 6.82
N VAL A 107 -5.04 5.96 5.48
CA VAL A 107 -5.20 4.72 4.72
C VAL A 107 -4.19 4.64 3.58
N ILE A 108 -3.67 3.43 3.34
CA ILE A 108 -2.91 3.09 2.14
C ILE A 108 -3.81 2.28 1.21
N PHE A 109 -3.85 2.69 -0.06
CA PHE A 109 -4.47 1.93 -1.15
C PHE A 109 -3.36 1.23 -1.94
N ALA A 110 -3.40 -0.10 -2.00
CA ALA A 110 -2.44 -0.91 -2.73
C ALA A 110 -3.16 -1.63 -3.87
N ASP A 111 -2.76 -1.35 -5.10
CA ASP A 111 -3.31 -1.95 -6.31
C ASP A 111 -2.31 -2.94 -6.86
N GLU A 112 -2.64 -4.24 -6.78
CA GLU A 112 -1.79 -5.38 -7.18
C GLU A 112 -0.33 -5.23 -6.72
N PRO A 113 -0.05 -5.05 -5.43
CA PRO A 113 1.27 -4.63 -4.94
C PRO A 113 2.39 -5.64 -5.23
N THR A 114 2.06 -6.86 -5.64
CA THR A 114 3.00 -7.94 -5.96
C THR A 114 2.90 -8.44 -7.40
N GLY A 115 1.98 -7.89 -8.21
CA GLY A 115 1.64 -8.43 -9.53
C GLY A 115 2.76 -8.40 -10.57
N ALA A 116 3.78 -7.55 -10.40
CA ALA A 116 4.96 -7.47 -11.28
C ALA A 116 6.20 -8.20 -10.72
N LEU A 117 6.07 -8.92 -9.58
CA LEU A 117 7.20 -9.50 -8.85
C LEU A 117 7.21 -11.03 -8.96
N ASN A 118 8.41 -11.62 -8.92
CA ASN A 118 8.52 -13.05 -8.67
C ASN A 118 8.07 -13.41 -7.25
N SER A 119 7.82 -14.71 -7.01
CA SER A 119 7.25 -15.18 -5.74
C SER A 119 8.07 -14.80 -4.49
N ALA A 120 9.40 -14.82 -4.59
CA ALA A 120 10.28 -14.51 -3.45
C ALA A 120 10.24 -13.01 -3.08
N PHE A 121 10.29 -12.12 -4.09
CA PHE A 121 10.17 -10.68 -3.85
C PHE A 121 8.75 -10.27 -3.48
N GLY A 122 7.74 -10.93 -4.05
CA GLY A 122 6.34 -10.73 -3.67
C GLY A 122 6.12 -11.03 -2.18
N GLU A 123 6.66 -12.15 -1.68
CA GLU A 123 6.55 -12.53 -0.27
C GLU A 123 7.20 -11.48 0.67
N GLN A 124 8.36 -10.92 0.29
CA GLN A 124 8.99 -9.86 1.06
C GLN A 124 8.14 -8.59 1.13
N VAL A 125 7.51 -8.21 0.01
CA VAL A 125 6.61 -7.05 -0.06
C VAL A 125 5.36 -7.28 0.81
N LEU A 126 4.77 -8.48 0.75
CA LEU A 126 3.62 -8.84 1.59
C LEU A 126 3.99 -8.85 3.08
N ASN A 127 5.19 -9.31 3.44
CA ASN A 127 5.68 -9.24 4.81
C ASN A 127 5.80 -7.78 5.28
N THR A 128 6.36 -6.91 4.44
CA THR A 128 6.45 -5.47 4.72
C THR A 128 5.08 -4.85 4.96
N LEU A 129 4.09 -5.11 4.08
CA LEU A 129 2.71 -4.61 4.27
C LEU A 129 2.07 -5.15 5.55
N SER A 130 2.29 -6.43 5.88
CA SER A 130 1.78 -7.03 7.12
C SER A 130 2.39 -6.38 8.36
N GLU A 131 3.69 -6.09 8.37
CA GLU A 131 4.33 -5.40 9.50
C GLU A 131 3.86 -3.95 9.64
N VAL A 132 3.67 -3.25 8.53
CA VAL A 132 3.07 -1.89 8.51
C VAL A 132 1.65 -1.91 9.08
N ASN A 133 0.84 -2.91 8.70
CA ASN A 133 -0.52 -3.07 9.23
C ASN A 133 -0.52 -3.39 10.74
N LYS A 134 0.36 -4.27 11.21
CA LYS A 134 0.50 -4.57 12.66
C LYS A 134 0.85 -3.35 13.50
N LYS A 135 1.55 -2.37 12.92
CA LYS A 135 1.83 -1.07 13.55
C LYS A 135 0.61 -0.13 13.56
N GLY A 136 -0.56 -0.57 13.08
CA GLY A 136 -1.81 0.18 13.12
C GLY A 136 -2.19 0.89 11.82
N GLN A 137 -1.39 0.76 10.76
CA GLN A 137 -1.72 1.37 9.47
C GLN A 137 -2.86 0.62 8.78
N SER A 138 -3.94 1.32 8.46
CA SER A 138 -5.01 0.77 7.63
C SER A 138 -4.55 0.62 6.18
N ILE A 139 -4.80 -0.56 5.59
CA ILE A 139 -4.41 -0.86 4.20
C ILE A 139 -5.61 -1.47 3.49
N VAL A 140 -5.97 -0.91 2.34
CA VAL A 140 -6.94 -1.47 1.40
C VAL A 140 -6.17 -2.01 0.21
N VAL A 141 -6.27 -3.32 -0.04
CA VAL A 141 -5.57 -3.98 -1.15
C VAL A 141 -6.58 -4.41 -2.20
N VAL A 142 -6.34 -4.07 -3.45
CA VAL A 142 -7.03 -4.64 -4.60
C VAL A 142 -6.11 -5.69 -5.21
N THR A 143 -6.59 -6.93 -5.35
CA THR A 143 -5.78 -8.03 -5.89
C THR A 143 -6.64 -9.16 -6.40
N HIS A 144 -6.10 -9.92 -7.35
CA HIS A 144 -6.60 -11.22 -7.78
C HIS A 144 -5.73 -12.39 -7.25
N ASP A 145 -4.70 -12.09 -6.45
CA ASP A 145 -3.83 -13.10 -5.86
C ASP A 145 -4.33 -13.58 -4.50
N VAL A 146 -4.61 -14.88 -4.39
CA VAL A 146 -5.09 -15.52 -3.15
C VAL A 146 -4.07 -15.41 -2.01
N LYS A 147 -2.76 -15.42 -2.30
CA LYS A 147 -1.72 -15.28 -1.27
C LYS A 147 -1.78 -13.90 -0.63
N THR A 148 -2.02 -12.88 -1.43
CA THR A 148 -2.22 -11.50 -0.96
C THR A 148 -3.52 -11.38 -0.18
N ALA A 149 -4.65 -11.87 -0.72
CA ALA A 149 -5.96 -11.84 -0.07
C ALA A 149 -5.95 -12.55 1.30
N ARG A 150 -5.21 -13.65 1.43
CA ARG A 150 -5.07 -14.40 2.68
C ARG A 150 -4.45 -13.58 3.82
N ARG A 151 -3.73 -12.51 3.54
CA ARG A 151 -3.12 -11.65 4.56
C ARG A 151 -4.06 -10.59 5.12
N ALA A 152 -5.19 -10.35 4.47
CA ALA A 152 -6.15 -9.34 4.89
C ALA A 152 -7.00 -9.82 6.08
N ASP A 153 -7.35 -8.95 7.01
CA ASP A 153 -8.29 -9.26 8.10
C ASP A 153 -9.71 -9.48 7.58
N ARG A 154 -10.02 -8.84 6.45
CA ARG A 154 -11.33 -8.85 5.79
C ARG A 154 -11.14 -8.88 4.28
N VAL A 155 -11.85 -9.77 3.61
CA VAL A 155 -11.88 -9.87 2.15
C VAL A 155 -13.29 -9.54 1.66
N VAL A 156 -13.39 -8.65 0.66
CA VAL A 156 -14.65 -8.29 0.00
C VAL A 156 -14.54 -8.72 -1.45
N TYR A 157 -15.47 -9.55 -1.90
CA TYR A 157 -15.51 -10.02 -3.28
C TYR A 157 -16.38 -9.09 -4.14
N LEU A 158 -15.74 -8.52 -5.17
CA LEU A 158 -16.39 -7.62 -6.12
C LEU A 158 -16.54 -8.32 -7.47
N LYS A 159 -17.72 -8.25 -8.05
CA LYS A 159 -18.03 -8.74 -9.41
C LYS A 159 -18.98 -7.79 -10.08
N ASP A 160 -18.69 -7.40 -11.31
CA ASP A 160 -19.51 -6.52 -12.13
C ASP A 160 -19.91 -5.20 -11.41
N GLY A 161 -18.99 -4.65 -10.61
CA GLY A 161 -19.18 -3.41 -9.86
C GLY A 161 -20.04 -3.56 -8.59
N MET A 162 -20.42 -4.77 -8.20
CA MET A 162 -21.22 -5.05 -7.01
C MET A 162 -20.44 -5.87 -5.99
N ILE A 163 -20.72 -5.64 -4.70
CA ILE A 163 -20.25 -6.48 -3.62
C ILE A 163 -21.08 -7.76 -3.59
N CYS A 164 -20.45 -8.91 -3.90
CA CYS A 164 -21.12 -10.21 -3.93
C CYS A 164 -20.94 -10.99 -2.62
N GLY A 165 -19.91 -10.68 -1.83
CA GLY A 165 -19.69 -11.37 -0.56
C GLY A 165 -18.58 -10.72 0.28
N GLU A 166 -18.54 -11.12 1.56
CA GLU A 166 -17.54 -10.69 2.54
C GLU A 166 -17.07 -11.87 3.37
N CYS A 167 -15.76 -12.01 3.55
CA CYS A 167 -15.14 -12.99 4.43
C CYS A 167 -14.26 -12.29 5.47
N ARG A 168 -14.54 -12.49 6.75
CA ARG A 168 -13.72 -11.98 7.85
C ARG A 168 -12.76 -13.07 8.30
N LEU A 169 -11.48 -12.81 8.15
CA LEU A 169 -10.41 -13.74 8.50
C LEU A 169 -9.78 -13.41 9.87
N GLY A 170 -9.94 -12.19 10.38
CA GLY A 170 -9.28 -11.71 11.60
C GLY A 170 -7.80 -11.38 11.37
N THR A 171 -7.05 -11.14 12.43
CA THR A 171 -5.63 -10.76 12.35
C THR A 171 -4.78 -11.85 11.71
N TYR A 172 -3.93 -11.48 10.76
CA TYR A 172 -3.07 -12.43 10.06
C TYR A 172 -2.00 -13.03 10.97
N THR A 173 -1.93 -14.37 10.95
CA THR A 173 -0.83 -15.15 11.51
C THR A 173 -0.24 -16.07 10.44
N SER A 174 1.08 -16.25 10.46
CA SER A 174 1.73 -17.18 9.54
C SER A 174 1.32 -18.62 9.82
N ASN A 175 1.23 -19.45 8.77
CA ASN A 175 0.91 -20.89 8.85
C ASN A 175 -0.48 -21.23 9.42
N ASP A 176 -1.44 -20.31 9.36
CA ASP A 176 -2.83 -20.54 9.76
C ASP A 176 -3.58 -21.31 8.65
N MET A 177 -3.69 -22.63 8.83
CA MET A 177 -4.38 -23.53 7.89
C MET A 177 -5.89 -23.26 7.87
N ALA A 178 -6.51 -23.01 9.04
CA ALA A 178 -7.94 -22.76 9.14
C ALA A 178 -8.33 -21.48 8.35
N ARG A 179 -7.48 -20.47 8.40
CA ARG A 179 -7.62 -19.25 7.60
C ARG A 179 -7.57 -19.53 6.09
N HIS A 180 -6.65 -20.40 5.67
CA HIS A 180 -6.53 -20.81 4.28
C HIS A 180 -7.77 -21.55 3.79
N GLU A 181 -8.25 -22.52 4.55
CA GLU A 181 -9.47 -23.28 4.25
C GLU A 181 -10.70 -22.35 4.18
N LYS A 182 -10.86 -21.47 5.16
CA LYS A 182 -11.97 -20.52 5.20
C LYS A 182 -12.00 -19.60 3.98
N LEU A 183 -10.84 -19.05 3.57
CA LEU A 183 -10.76 -18.21 2.39
C LEU A 183 -11.06 -18.98 1.12
N ASN A 184 -10.51 -20.20 0.96
CA ASN A 184 -10.75 -21.02 -0.21
C ASN A 184 -12.23 -21.42 -0.34
N ALA A 185 -12.88 -21.80 0.75
CA ALA A 185 -14.31 -22.12 0.77
C ALA A 185 -15.14 -20.89 0.31
N PHE A 186 -14.85 -19.72 0.86
CA PHE A 186 -15.50 -18.46 0.45
C PHE A 186 -15.30 -18.15 -1.02
N LEU A 187 -14.06 -18.25 -1.54
CA LEU A 187 -13.77 -17.96 -2.95
C LEU A 187 -14.47 -18.95 -3.89
N THR A 188 -14.51 -20.25 -3.52
CA THR A 188 -15.26 -21.27 -4.28
C THR A 188 -16.76 -20.95 -4.33
N GLU A 189 -17.35 -20.51 -3.19
CA GLU A 189 -18.76 -20.08 -3.14
C GLU A 189 -19.03 -18.89 -4.06
N MET A 190 -18.06 -17.95 -4.17
CA MET A 190 -18.16 -16.79 -5.06
C MET A 190 -17.92 -17.13 -6.54
N GLY A 191 -17.54 -18.35 -6.86
CA GLY A 191 -17.29 -18.81 -8.22
C GLY A 191 -15.92 -18.39 -8.77
N TRP A 192 -14.94 -18.29 -7.89
CA TRP A 192 -13.54 -18.04 -8.25
C TRP A 192 -12.80 -19.37 -8.47
#